data_60ad854be28d11f50096e8935c8dc91a
#
_entry.id   60ad854be28d11f50096e8935c8dc91a
#
_cell.length_a   1.000
_cell.length_b   1.000
_cell.length_c   1.000
_cell.angle_alpha   90.00
_cell.angle_beta   90.00
_cell.angle_gamma   90.00
#
_symmetry.space_group_name_H-M   'P 1'
#
loop_
_entity.id
_entity.type
_entity.pdbx_description
1 polymer ?
#
loop_
_entity_poly.entity_id
_entity_poly.type
_entity_poly.pdbx_seq_one_letter_code
_entity_poly.pdbx_strand_id
1 'polypeptide(L)'
;ERTGNVDVVTLALNMLTQGIDPKLDFSNINSVMREVEYCNQLPVHPRHPYAGDLVFTAFSGSHQDAIKKGFNAMKSSNDPKWQVPYLPIDPADLGRNYEAVVRINSQSGKGGVAFLLEKDHGVSLPRRLQISLSQKIQKLADDTGKEISSTQIWDIFENNYLKACLLYTSPS
;
A
#
# COMPACT_ATOMS: atom_id res chain seq x y z
N GLU A 1 -15.44 4.43 -21.88
CA GLU A 1 -15.89 5.11 -23.08
C GLU A 1 -16.64 6.39 -22.71
N ARG A 2 -17.90 6.35 -22.36
CA ARG A 2 -18.67 7.52 -21.89
C ARG A 2 -19.51 7.18 -20.67
N THR A 3 -20.01 8.21 -19.99
CA THR A 3 -20.92 8.07 -18.85
C THR A 3 -22.19 7.28 -19.26
N GLY A 4 -22.53 6.27 -18.48
CA GLY A 4 -23.69 5.38 -18.69
C GLY A 4 -23.37 4.08 -19.43
N ASN A 5 -22.17 3.91 -19.98
CA ASN A 5 -21.73 2.61 -20.48
C ASN A 5 -21.31 1.71 -19.32
N VAL A 6 -21.63 0.42 -19.42
CA VAL A 6 -21.26 -0.57 -18.42
C VAL A 6 -19.82 -0.99 -18.66
N ASP A 7 -19.01 -0.89 -17.63
CA ASP A 7 -17.65 -1.45 -17.61
C ASP A 7 -17.72 -2.95 -17.30
N VAL A 8 -17.28 -3.76 -18.26
CA VAL A 8 -17.33 -5.22 -18.16
C VAL A 8 -16.46 -5.76 -17.03
N VAL A 9 -15.31 -5.16 -16.76
CA VAL A 9 -14.40 -5.58 -15.66
C VAL A 9 -15.09 -5.37 -14.32
N THR A 10 -15.64 -4.18 -14.08
CA THR A 10 -16.32 -3.86 -12.84
C THR A 10 -17.57 -4.73 -12.65
N LEU A 11 -18.38 -4.94 -13.70
CA LEU A 11 -19.56 -5.79 -13.62
C LEU A 11 -19.19 -7.23 -13.27
N ALA A 12 -18.25 -7.81 -14.00
CA ALA A 12 -17.86 -9.21 -13.84
C ALA A 12 -17.22 -9.47 -12.47
N LEU A 13 -16.34 -8.59 -12.00
CA LEU A 13 -15.69 -8.75 -10.68
C LEU A 13 -16.66 -8.46 -9.54
N ASN A 14 -17.64 -7.59 -9.70
CA ASN A 14 -18.74 -7.48 -8.74
C ASN A 14 -19.58 -8.76 -8.66
N MET A 15 -19.83 -9.44 -9.78
CA MET A 15 -20.49 -10.75 -9.77
C MET A 15 -19.64 -11.78 -9.02
N LEU A 16 -18.33 -11.84 -9.32
CA LEU A 16 -17.40 -12.77 -8.68
C LEU A 16 -17.34 -12.58 -7.16
N THR A 17 -17.27 -11.35 -6.68
CA THR A 17 -17.27 -11.04 -5.24
C THR A 17 -18.59 -11.39 -4.55
N GLN A 18 -19.67 -11.57 -5.29
CA GLN A 18 -20.95 -12.08 -4.78
C GLN A 18 -21.12 -13.60 -4.97
N GLY A 19 -20.05 -14.30 -5.38
CA GLY A 19 -20.06 -15.74 -5.59
C GLY A 19 -20.68 -16.19 -6.92
N ILE A 20 -20.85 -15.30 -7.88
CA ILE A 20 -21.36 -15.60 -9.22
C ILE A 20 -20.19 -15.58 -10.20
N ASP A 21 -19.86 -16.74 -10.77
CA ASP A 21 -18.79 -16.84 -11.77
C ASP A 21 -19.23 -16.19 -13.09
N PRO A 22 -18.57 -15.09 -13.53
CA PRO A 22 -18.92 -14.39 -14.76
C PRO A 22 -18.45 -15.12 -16.03
N LYS A 23 -17.73 -16.23 -15.90
CA LYS A 23 -17.11 -16.98 -17.01
C LYS A 23 -16.12 -16.14 -17.84
N LEU A 24 -15.47 -15.19 -17.18
CA LEU A 24 -14.43 -14.34 -17.74
C LEU A 24 -13.15 -14.48 -16.91
N ASP A 25 -12.00 -14.52 -17.57
CA ASP A 25 -10.70 -14.65 -16.93
C ASP A 25 -10.04 -13.26 -16.75
N PHE A 26 -9.89 -12.84 -15.50
CA PHE A 26 -9.16 -11.64 -15.11
C PHE A 26 -7.92 -11.94 -14.26
N SER A 27 -7.42 -13.17 -14.30
CA SER A 27 -6.23 -13.58 -13.54
C SER A 27 -4.96 -12.79 -13.90
N ASN A 28 -4.98 -12.03 -14.99
CA ASN A 28 -3.97 -11.04 -15.36
C ASN A 28 -4.64 -9.74 -15.80
N ILE A 29 -5.19 -9.02 -14.85
CA ILE A 29 -5.93 -7.78 -15.11
C ILE A 29 -5.07 -6.69 -15.75
N ASN A 30 -3.75 -6.68 -15.49
CA ASN A 30 -2.83 -5.73 -16.10
C ASN A 30 -2.71 -5.91 -17.61
N SER A 31 -2.78 -7.15 -18.11
CA SER A 31 -2.80 -7.43 -19.55
C SER A 31 -4.08 -6.93 -20.19
N VAL A 32 -5.23 -7.17 -19.54
CA VAL A 32 -6.53 -6.67 -20.00
C VAL A 32 -6.54 -5.15 -20.08
N MET A 33 -6.02 -4.48 -19.03
CA MET A 33 -5.94 -3.01 -18.98
C MET A 33 -5.10 -2.44 -20.14
N ARG A 34 -3.90 -3.01 -20.38
CA ARG A 34 -3.02 -2.56 -21.48
C ARG A 34 -3.67 -2.73 -22.85
N GLU A 35 -4.38 -3.82 -23.06
CA GLU A 35 -5.10 -4.06 -24.33
C GLU A 35 -6.21 -3.03 -24.53
N VAL A 36 -6.96 -2.72 -23.49
CA VAL A 36 -8.01 -1.70 -23.54
C VAL A 36 -7.42 -0.31 -23.81
N GLU A 37 -6.33 0.05 -23.13
CA GLU A 37 -5.62 1.33 -23.38
C GLU A 37 -5.08 1.43 -24.81
N TYR A 38 -4.52 0.34 -25.31
CA TYR A 38 -4.04 0.28 -26.70
C TYR A 38 -5.17 0.45 -27.72
N CYS A 39 -6.29 -0.25 -27.54
CA CYS A 39 -7.43 -0.17 -28.46
C CYS A 39 -8.14 1.18 -28.40
N ASN A 40 -8.32 1.74 -27.22
CA ASN A 40 -9.09 2.98 -27.02
C ASN A 40 -8.22 4.24 -27.12
N GLN A 41 -6.89 4.11 -27.05
CA GLN A 41 -5.94 5.23 -26.97
C GLN A 41 -6.24 6.19 -25.81
N LEU A 42 -6.83 5.67 -24.73
CA LEU A 42 -7.16 6.39 -23.50
C LEU A 42 -6.64 5.61 -22.29
N PRO A 43 -6.01 6.28 -21.31
CA PRO A 43 -5.55 5.60 -20.12
C PRO A 43 -6.71 5.15 -19.24
N VAL A 44 -6.58 4.00 -18.60
CA VAL A 44 -7.49 3.57 -17.54
C VAL A 44 -7.29 4.46 -16.32
N HIS A 45 -8.37 4.94 -15.74
CA HIS A 45 -8.29 5.84 -14.59
C HIS A 45 -7.61 5.14 -13.39
N PRO A 46 -6.63 5.77 -12.70
CA PRO A 46 -5.90 5.14 -11.59
C PRO A 46 -6.79 4.64 -10.45
N ARG A 47 -7.98 5.22 -10.29
CA ARG A 47 -8.99 4.81 -9.30
C ARG A 47 -10.09 3.94 -9.90
N HIS A 48 -9.85 3.35 -11.10
CA HIS A 48 -10.82 2.43 -11.69
C HIS A 48 -11.03 1.23 -10.75
N PRO A 49 -12.28 0.82 -10.43
CA PRO A 49 -12.55 -0.33 -9.59
C PRO A 49 -11.84 -1.58 -10.12
N TYR A 50 -11.15 -2.31 -9.28
CA TYR A 50 -10.36 -3.51 -9.56
C TYR A 50 -9.13 -3.33 -10.47
N ALA A 51 -9.20 -2.55 -11.55
CA ALA A 51 -8.13 -2.44 -12.55
C ALA A 51 -7.17 -1.26 -12.30
N GLY A 52 -7.61 -0.22 -11.60
CA GLY A 52 -6.79 0.97 -11.37
C GLY A 52 -5.51 0.70 -10.57
N ASP A 53 -4.46 1.48 -10.80
CA ASP A 53 -3.17 1.31 -10.12
C ASP A 53 -3.26 1.56 -8.60
N LEU A 54 -4.25 2.32 -8.15
CA LEU A 54 -4.43 2.69 -6.74
C LEU A 54 -5.35 1.75 -5.96
N VAL A 55 -5.95 0.74 -6.61
CA VAL A 55 -6.95 -0.14 -5.96
C VAL A 55 -6.35 -0.94 -4.80
N PHE A 56 -5.14 -1.45 -4.99
CA PHE A 56 -4.44 -2.25 -3.99
C PHE A 56 -3.37 -1.45 -3.24
N THR A 57 -3.52 -0.14 -3.19
CA THR A 57 -2.59 0.79 -2.56
C THR A 57 -3.25 1.45 -1.36
N ALA A 58 -2.58 1.47 -0.22
CA ALA A 58 -3.02 2.20 0.95
C ALA A 58 -1.99 3.27 1.33
N PHE A 59 -2.45 4.51 1.50
CA PHE A 59 -1.60 5.66 1.85
C PHE A 59 -1.60 5.97 3.36
N SER A 60 -2.62 5.52 4.08
CA SER A 60 -2.76 5.76 5.52
C SER A 60 -2.15 4.62 6.32
N GLY A 61 -1.33 4.94 7.33
CA GLY A 61 -0.74 3.94 8.23
C GLY A 61 -1.77 3.10 8.98
N SER A 62 -2.95 3.68 9.31
CA SER A 62 -4.04 2.94 9.95
C SER A 62 -4.68 1.92 9.00
N HIS A 63 -4.85 2.27 7.71
CA HIS A 63 -5.36 1.34 6.71
C HIS A 63 -4.39 0.18 6.47
N GLN A 64 -3.09 0.49 6.40
CA GLN A 64 -2.05 -0.52 6.22
C GLN A 64 -1.96 -1.49 7.41
N ASP A 65 -2.06 -0.98 8.63
CA ASP A 65 -2.12 -1.83 9.84
C ASP A 65 -3.35 -2.74 9.82
N ALA A 66 -4.51 -2.21 9.43
CA ALA A 66 -5.73 -3.00 9.29
C ALA A 66 -5.60 -4.09 8.20
N ILE A 67 -5.03 -3.76 7.04
CA ILE A 67 -4.78 -4.71 5.95
C ILE A 67 -3.79 -5.80 6.39
N LYS A 68 -2.67 -5.43 7.03
CA LYS A 68 -1.69 -6.39 7.60
C LYS A 68 -2.35 -7.35 8.59
N LYS A 69 -3.19 -6.83 9.49
CA LYS A 69 -3.95 -7.65 10.44
C LYS A 69 -4.95 -8.56 9.74
N GLY A 70 -5.63 -8.06 8.71
CA GLY A 70 -6.55 -8.83 7.87
C GLY A 70 -5.85 -10.00 7.18
N PHE A 71 -4.72 -9.79 6.53
CA PHE A 71 -3.93 -10.87 5.93
C PHE A 71 -3.46 -11.91 6.96
N ASN A 72 -3.02 -11.46 8.14
CA ASN A 72 -2.59 -12.39 9.19
C ASN A 72 -3.76 -13.20 9.75
N ALA A 73 -4.93 -12.60 9.92
CA ALA A 73 -6.13 -13.28 10.34
C ALA A 73 -6.58 -14.33 9.29
N MET A 74 -6.53 -13.99 8.01
CA MET A 74 -6.87 -14.93 6.94
C MET A 74 -5.92 -16.14 6.89
N LYS A 75 -4.61 -15.94 7.12
CA LYS A 75 -3.65 -17.06 7.17
C LYS A 75 -3.94 -18.07 8.30
N SER A 76 -4.54 -17.61 9.39
CA SER A 76 -4.90 -18.44 10.55
C SER A 76 -6.34 -18.91 10.53
N SER A 77 -7.15 -18.42 9.59
CA SER A 77 -8.56 -18.79 9.43
C SER A 77 -8.71 -19.93 8.45
N ASN A 78 -9.67 -20.82 8.72
CA ASN A 78 -10.13 -21.83 7.75
C ASN A 78 -11.33 -21.35 6.91
N ASP A 79 -11.73 -20.08 7.04
CA ASP A 79 -12.82 -19.50 6.26
C ASP A 79 -12.29 -19.12 4.86
N PRO A 80 -12.85 -19.69 3.77
CA PRO A 80 -12.40 -19.38 2.41
C PRO A 80 -12.86 -17.99 1.92
N LYS A 81 -13.70 -17.28 2.68
CA LYS A 81 -14.21 -15.97 2.30
C LYS A 81 -13.15 -14.89 2.46
N TRP A 82 -13.01 -14.03 1.43
CA TRP A 82 -12.15 -12.86 1.51
C TRP A 82 -12.68 -11.85 2.54
N GLN A 83 -11.85 -11.48 3.52
CA GLN A 83 -12.23 -10.60 4.64
C GLN A 83 -11.18 -9.53 4.96
N VAL A 84 -10.22 -9.29 4.06
CA VAL A 84 -9.20 -8.26 4.29
C VAL A 84 -9.83 -6.88 4.14
N PRO A 85 -9.76 -6.01 5.17
CA PRO A 85 -10.31 -4.66 5.10
C PRO A 85 -9.68 -3.85 3.97
N TYR A 86 -10.45 -2.94 3.37
CA TYR A 86 -10.02 -2.02 2.31
C TYR A 86 -9.62 -2.65 0.97
N LEU A 87 -9.54 -3.95 0.87
CA LEU A 87 -9.27 -4.65 -0.38
C LEU A 87 -10.54 -5.34 -0.87
N PRO A 88 -11.07 -4.96 -2.04
CA PRO A 88 -12.35 -5.46 -2.53
C PRO A 88 -12.31 -6.94 -2.93
N ILE A 89 -11.13 -7.45 -3.28
CA ILE A 89 -10.87 -8.82 -3.72
C ILE A 89 -9.42 -9.17 -3.37
N ASP A 90 -9.08 -10.46 -3.36
CA ASP A 90 -7.67 -10.87 -3.26
C ASP A 90 -6.88 -10.37 -4.48
N PRO A 91 -5.83 -9.57 -4.29
CA PRO A 91 -4.99 -9.14 -5.41
C PRO A 91 -4.43 -10.30 -6.23
N ALA A 92 -4.15 -11.44 -5.59
CA ALA A 92 -3.61 -12.63 -6.25
C ALA A 92 -4.58 -13.20 -7.30
N ASP A 93 -5.89 -13.10 -7.10
CA ASP A 93 -6.90 -13.54 -8.08
C ASP A 93 -6.85 -12.73 -9.37
N LEU A 94 -6.28 -11.54 -9.33
CA LEU A 94 -6.14 -10.62 -10.46
C LEU A 94 -4.71 -10.57 -11.01
N GLY A 95 -3.82 -11.45 -10.56
CA GLY A 95 -2.40 -11.45 -10.93
C GLY A 95 -1.64 -10.23 -10.39
N ARG A 96 -2.14 -9.62 -9.33
CA ARG A 96 -1.52 -8.48 -8.63
C ARG A 96 -1.03 -8.86 -7.24
N ASN A 97 -0.21 -8.01 -6.68
CA ASN A 97 0.20 -8.08 -5.28
C ASN A 97 -0.34 -6.85 -4.53
N TYR A 98 -0.57 -7.01 -3.23
CA TYR A 98 -0.77 -5.84 -2.38
C TYR A 98 0.55 -5.07 -2.28
N GLU A 99 0.57 -3.91 -2.89
CA GLU A 99 1.68 -2.97 -2.76
C GLU A 99 1.33 -1.93 -1.70
N ALA A 100 1.92 -2.07 -0.53
CA ALA A 100 1.93 -1.00 0.43
C ALA A 100 2.85 0.12 -0.10
N VAL A 101 2.35 0.95 -0.99
CA VAL A 101 3.01 2.21 -1.35
C VAL A 101 2.77 3.17 -0.22
N VAL A 102 3.68 3.18 0.74
CA VAL A 102 3.65 4.14 1.84
C VAL A 102 4.21 5.45 1.32
N ARG A 103 3.33 6.37 0.99
CA ARG A 103 3.72 7.77 0.79
C ARG A 103 3.64 8.48 2.13
N ILE A 104 4.78 8.92 2.63
CA ILE A 104 4.86 9.66 3.87
C ILE A 104 4.73 11.16 3.57
N ASN A 105 3.64 11.74 4.02
CA ASN A 105 3.40 13.18 4.00
C ASN A 105 3.17 13.69 5.43
N SER A 106 2.91 14.98 5.57
CA SER A 106 2.66 15.64 6.86
C SER A 106 1.51 15.03 7.69
N GLN A 107 0.59 14.32 7.06
CA GLN A 107 -0.54 13.67 7.73
C GLN A 107 -0.30 12.17 8.00
N SER A 108 0.85 11.65 7.60
CA SER A 108 1.19 10.23 7.80
C SER A 108 1.54 9.95 9.24
N GLY A 109 0.79 9.06 9.87
CA GLY A 109 1.01 8.69 11.27
C GLY A 109 2.28 7.83 11.47
N LYS A 110 2.66 7.67 12.74
CA LYS A 110 3.83 6.87 13.19
C LYS A 110 3.88 5.44 12.64
N GLY A 111 2.74 4.84 12.32
CA GLY A 111 2.67 3.49 11.78
C GLY A 111 3.24 3.36 10.37
N GLY A 112 3.08 4.38 9.52
CA GLY A 112 3.60 4.38 8.15
C GLY A 112 5.12 4.38 8.11
N VAL A 113 5.76 5.22 8.93
CA VAL A 113 7.22 5.31 9.04
C VAL A 113 7.83 4.01 9.56
N ALA A 114 7.24 3.45 10.62
CA ALA A 114 7.71 2.18 11.19
C ALA A 114 7.56 1.02 10.20
N PHE A 115 6.46 0.98 9.46
CA PHE A 115 6.22 -0.04 8.44
C PHE A 115 7.27 0.01 7.31
N LEU A 116 7.62 1.21 6.81
CA LEU A 116 8.63 1.35 5.77
C LEU A 116 10.00 0.85 6.24
N LEU A 117 10.43 1.22 7.44
CA LEU A 117 11.71 0.75 7.98
C LEU A 117 11.72 -0.77 8.19
N GLU A 118 10.61 -1.36 8.64
CA GLU A 118 10.49 -2.81 8.80
C GLU A 118 10.50 -3.51 7.43
N LYS A 119 9.77 -2.98 6.45
CA LYS A 119 9.65 -3.57 5.11
C LYS A 119 10.95 -3.47 4.31
N ASP A 120 11.55 -2.27 4.25
CA ASP A 120 12.65 -1.98 3.33
C ASP A 120 14.02 -2.28 3.94
N HIS A 121 14.14 -2.21 5.28
CA HIS A 121 15.41 -2.35 6.00
C HIS A 121 15.40 -3.42 7.11
N GLY A 122 14.27 -4.11 7.33
CA GLY A 122 14.14 -5.15 8.36
C GLY A 122 14.23 -4.62 9.79
N VAL A 123 14.09 -3.30 10.00
CA VAL A 123 14.25 -2.67 11.31
C VAL A 123 12.92 -2.49 12.00
N SER A 124 12.68 -3.25 13.07
CA SER A 124 11.51 -3.08 13.94
C SER A 124 11.83 -2.15 15.10
N LEU A 125 11.15 -1.00 15.15
CA LEU A 125 11.41 0.03 16.14
C LEU A 125 10.51 -0.12 17.38
N PRO A 126 11.06 0.07 18.60
CA PRO A 126 10.27 0.26 19.80
C PRO A 126 9.33 1.46 19.67
N ARG A 127 8.14 1.39 20.29
CA ARG A 127 7.08 2.39 20.16
C ARG A 127 7.53 3.84 20.42
N ARG A 128 8.44 4.05 21.38
CA ARG A 128 8.99 5.39 21.69
C ARG A 128 9.81 5.95 20.52
N LEU A 129 10.63 5.12 19.90
CA LEU A 129 11.41 5.51 18.72
C LEU A 129 10.53 5.75 17.50
N GLN A 130 9.47 4.95 17.30
CA GLN A 130 8.49 5.20 16.24
C GLN A 130 7.86 6.59 16.37
N ILE A 131 7.50 7.02 17.59
CA ILE A 131 6.92 8.33 17.84
C ILE A 131 7.95 9.43 17.55
N SER A 132 9.14 9.32 18.10
CA SER A 132 10.21 10.32 17.94
C SER A 132 10.62 10.50 16.48
N LEU A 133 10.80 9.40 15.75
CA LEU A 133 11.17 9.44 14.33
C LEU A 133 10.04 10.02 13.48
N SER A 134 8.79 9.63 13.73
CA SER A 134 7.67 10.13 12.96
C SER A 134 7.45 11.64 13.15
N GLN A 135 7.70 12.18 14.34
CA GLN A 135 7.66 13.62 14.58
C GLN A 135 8.71 14.39 13.79
N LYS A 136 9.94 13.86 13.69
CA LYS A 136 11.01 14.47 12.87
C LYS A 136 10.68 14.46 11.40
N ILE A 137 10.16 13.33 10.91
CA ILE A 137 9.77 13.17 9.50
C ILE A 137 8.58 14.07 9.17
N GLN A 138 7.60 14.15 10.07
CA GLN A 138 6.45 15.03 9.89
C GLN A 138 6.88 16.50 9.82
N LYS A 139 7.77 16.94 10.71
CA LYS A 139 8.33 18.30 10.66
C LYS A 139 9.02 18.59 9.33
N LEU A 140 9.84 17.65 8.81
CA LEU A 140 10.48 17.81 7.52
C LEU A 140 9.47 17.87 6.37
N ALA A 141 8.42 17.05 6.42
CA ALA A 141 7.36 17.06 5.42
C ALA A 141 6.56 18.39 5.46
N ASP A 142 6.29 18.91 6.65
CA ASP A 142 5.63 20.21 6.84
C ASP A 142 6.51 21.35 6.31
N ASP A 143 7.81 21.36 6.64
CA ASP A 143 8.76 22.39 6.23
C ASP A 143 9.00 22.41 4.71
N THR A 144 8.97 21.22 4.07
CA THR A 144 9.24 21.09 2.62
C THR A 144 8.00 21.11 1.75
N GLY A 145 6.83 20.80 2.32
CA GLY A 145 5.57 20.61 1.58
C GLY A 145 5.59 19.41 0.63
N LYS A 146 6.57 18.51 0.76
CA LYS A 146 6.79 17.37 -0.14
C LYS A 146 6.59 16.04 0.58
N GLU A 147 6.32 15.01 -0.21
CA GLU A 147 6.38 13.62 0.27
C GLU A 147 7.83 13.22 0.59
N ILE A 148 7.99 12.45 1.66
CA ILE A 148 9.30 11.94 2.10
C ILE A 148 9.47 10.50 1.58
N SER A 149 10.52 10.27 0.82
CA SER A 149 10.84 8.94 0.28
C SER A 149 11.35 7.98 1.37
N SER A 150 11.26 6.68 1.11
CA SER A 150 11.83 5.64 1.99
C SER A 150 13.32 5.85 2.24
N THR A 151 14.07 6.24 1.22
CA THR A 151 15.51 6.54 1.33
C THR A 151 15.76 7.71 2.30
N GLN A 152 14.99 8.78 2.18
CA GLN A 152 15.10 9.93 3.09
C GLN A 152 14.73 9.55 4.53
N ILE A 153 13.75 8.68 4.72
CA ILE A 153 13.40 8.15 6.05
C ILE A 153 14.57 7.38 6.65
N TRP A 154 15.22 6.54 5.85
CA TRP A 154 16.40 5.80 6.27
C TRP A 154 17.55 6.72 6.65
N ASP A 155 17.86 7.71 5.83
CA ASP A 155 18.92 8.70 6.10
C ASP A 155 18.67 9.46 7.41
N ILE A 156 17.41 9.86 7.66
CA ILE A 156 17.02 10.51 8.91
C ILE A 156 17.20 9.56 10.10
N PHE A 157 16.78 8.31 9.95
CA PHE A 157 16.92 7.31 10.99
C PHE A 157 18.39 7.02 11.28
N GLU A 158 19.21 6.76 10.26
CA GLU A 158 20.63 6.48 10.39
C GLU A 158 21.37 7.64 11.07
N ASN A 159 21.17 8.86 10.59
CA ASN A 159 21.88 10.03 11.11
C ASN A 159 21.48 10.40 12.54
N ASN A 160 20.21 10.22 12.91
CA ASN A 160 19.73 10.64 14.22
C ASN A 160 19.81 9.57 15.32
N TYR A 161 19.88 8.29 14.94
CA TYR A 161 19.79 7.21 15.92
C TYR A 161 20.96 6.21 15.81
N LEU A 162 21.41 5.83 14.62
CA LEU A 162 22.52 4.89 14.48
C LEU A 162 23.87 5.58 14.65
N LYS A 163 24.14 6.66 13.90
CA LYS A 163 25.42 7.39 13.99
C LYS A 163 25.58 8.11 15.33
N ALA A 164 24.50 8.65 15.88
CA ALA A 164 24.55 9.26 17.20
C ALA A 164 24.90 8.25 18.32
N CYS A 165 24.43 7.00 18.20
CA CYS A 165 24.75 5.94 19.14
C CYS A 165 26.23 5.51 19.05
N LEU A 166 26.81 5.48 17.85
CA LEU A 166 28.22 5.13 17.63
C LEU A 166 29.19 6.16 18.23
N LEU A 167 28.80 7.44 18.31
CA LEU A 167 29.62 8.49 18.94
C LEU A 167 29.72 8.33 20.47
N TYR A 168 28.75 7.65 21.10
CA TYR A 168 28.77 7.39 22.56
C TYR A 168 29.42 6.06 22.95
N THR A 169 29.67 5.18 21.99
CA THR A 169 30.25 3.85 22.22
C THR A 169 31.70 3.73 21.76
N SER A 170 32.36 4.82 21.32
CA SER A 170 33.78 4.81 21.01
C SER A 170 34.57 4.73 22.32
N PRO A 171 35.33 3.66 22.59
CA PRO A 171 36.18 3.59 23.77
C PRO A 171 37.29 4.67 23.68
N SER A 172 37.46 5.46 24.76
CA SER A 172 38.57 6.38 24.98
C SER A 172 39.85 5.63 25.06
#